data_0b319ca7bb2139314a300f90701b8b95
#
_entry.id   0b319ca7bb2139314a300f90701b8b95
#
_cell.length_a   1.000
_cell.length_b   1.000
_cell.length_c   1.000
_cell.angle_alpha   90.00
_cell.angle_beta   90.00
_cell.angle_gamma   90.00
#
_symmetry.space_group_name_H-M   'P 1'
#
loop_
_entity.id
_entity.type
_entity.pdbx_description
1 polymer ?
#
loop_
_entity_poly.entity_id
_entity_poly.type
_entity_poly.pdbx_seq_one_letter_code
_entity_poly.pdbx_strand_id
1 'polypeptide(L)'
;FFFDQCNLGKMISKYIVLHEGDKCLMVLRPYQFYAVERILERVQNSNKNGYIWHTTGAGKTLTSFKTAQLVSEIDGIDKVMFVVDRHDLDTQTQSEYEAFEPGAVDGTDNTYELIKRLSGDSKIIITTIQKLNCAITKDYYNKYLQEIRHKKVIMIFDECHRSHFGDCHKNIVKFFTNLQIFGFTGTPIFVDNAKQEHTTTEVFGECLHRYLIKDAIADENVLGFLVEYYKGRDESGIDYANEARMKEIAKFILTNFNKSTYDGEFNALFAIQSVPMLIQYYKIFKELNPKIKIGAVFTYAANASQDDEQTGMNQGYANDKVVADDLQEIMNDYNQMFGTSFTTDNFSAYYDDINLRMKKKKKDMEPLDLLLVVGMFLTGFDAKKLNTLYVDKNLEYHGLLQA
;
A
#
# COMPACT_ATOMS: atom_id res chain seq x y z
N PHE A 1 20.92 30.65 -9.13
CA PHE A 1 21.10 29.25 -9.55
C PHE A 1 19.75 28.56 -9.83
N PHE A 2 18.77 28.64 -8.95
CA PHE A 2 17.44 28.03 -9.13
C PHE A 2 16.62 28.72 -10.26
N PHE A 3 16.70 30.05 -10.36
CA PHE A 3 16.00 30.84 -11.37
C PHE A 3 16.77 31.03 -12.68
N ASP A 4 17.86 30.29 -12.89
CA ASP A 4 18.51 30.20 -14.19
C ASP A 4 17.52 29.61 -15.21
N GLN A 5 17.33 30.29 -16.35
CA GLN A 5 16.32 29.92 -17.35
C GLN A 5 16.56 28.50 -17.88
N CYS A 6 17.81 28.08 -18.05
CA CYS A 6 18.13 26.74 -18.52
C CYS A 6 17.78 25.66 -17.48
N ASN A 7 18.05 25.93 -16.18
CA ASN A 7 17.72 25.02 -15.11
C ASN A 7 16.22 24.92 -14.90
N LEU A 8 15.53 26.06 -14.89
CA LEU A 8 14.08 26.10 -14.78
C LEU A 8 13.39 25.42 -15.98
N GLY A 9 13.88 25.68 -17.19
CA GLY A 9 13.42 25.04 -18.41
C GLY A 9 13.59 23.52 -18.36
N LYS A 10 14.74 23.02 -17.90
CA LYS A 10 14.99 21.58 -17.70
C LYS A 10 14.05 21.00 -16.64
N MET A 11 13.88 21.68 -15.52
CA MET A 11 12.98 21.21 -14.47
C MET A 11 11.54 21.08 -14.98
N ILE A 12 11.09 22.08 -15.72
CA ILE A 12 9.72 22.05 -16.29
C ILE A 12 9.63 20.96 -17.36
N SER A 13 10.51 20.91 -18.36
CA SER A 13 10.38 20.00 -19.49
C SER A 13 10.67 18.54 -19.12
N LYS A 14 11.72 18.29 -18.32
CA LYS A 14 12.17 16.93 -17.98
C LYS A 14 11.34 16.28 -16.87
N TYR A 15 10.84 17.08 -15.90
CA TYR A 15 10.19 16.54 -14.69
C TYR A 15 8.69 16.79 -14.59
N ILE A 16 8.07 17.23 -15.67
CA ILE A 16 6.62 17.23 -15.81
C ILE A 16 6.14 15.79 -16.06
N VAL A 17 5.02 15.46 -15.44
CA VAL A 17 4.26 14.23 -15.69
C VAL A 17 2.85 14.65 -16.07
N LEU A 18 2.35 14.17 -17.20
CA LEU A 18 0.95 14.30 -17.58
C LEU A 18 0.15 13.25 -16.80
N HIS A 19 -0.80 13.70 -15.99
CA HIS A 19 -1.79 12.85 -15.38
C HIS A 19 -3.04 12.84 -16.26
N GLU A 20 -3.17 11.81 -17.09
CA GLU A 20 -4.25 11.74 -18.10
C GLU A 20 -5.63 11.62 -17.48
N GLY A 21 -5.75 10.92 -16.35
CA GLY A 21 -7.01 10.77 -15.63
C GLY A 21 -7.63 12.11 -15.20
N ASP A 22 -6.82 12.99 -14.61
CA ASP A 22 -7.26 14.31 -14.14
C ASP A 22 -6.99 15.42 -15.16
N LYS A 23 -6.38 15.09 -16.31
CA LYS A 23 -5.98 16.04 -17.36
C LYS A 23 -5.17 17.20 -16.83
N CYS A 24 -4.25 16.94 -15.94
CA CYS A 24 -3.39 17.95 -15.33
C CYS A 24 -1.90 17.63 -15.50
N LEU A 25 -1.08 18.68 -15.50
CA LEU A 25 0.36 18.56 -15.49
C LEU A 25 0.85 18.60 -14.04
N MET A 26 1.57 17.56 -13.65
CA MET A 26 2.20 17.45 -12.34
C MET A 26 3.70 17.73 -12.48
N VAL A 27 4.25 18.48 -11.55
CA VAL A 27 5.70 18.75 -11.48
C VAL A 27 6.24 18.09 -10.22
N LEU A 28 7.39 17.42 -10.35
CA LEU A 28 8.02 16.82 -9.19
C LEU A 28 8.42 17.89 -8.16
N ARG A 29 8.18 17.60 -6.89
CA ARG A 29 8.66 18.40 -5.77
C ARG A 29 10.19 18.27 -5.65
N PRO A 30 10.88 19.23 -5.00
CA PRO A 30 12.34 19.21 -4.94
C PRO A 30 12.95 17.88 -4.45
N TYR A 31 12.41 17.29 -3.39
CA TYR A 31 12.92 16.01 -2.87
C TYR A 31 12.69 14.84 -3.85
N GLN A 32 11.59 14.85 -4.60
CA GLN A 32 11.31 13.86 -5.65
C GLN A 32 12.31 14.01 -6.81
N PHE A 33 12.56 15.24 -7.23
CA PHE A 33 13.57 15.56 -8.22
C PHE A 33 14.94 15.00 -7.83
N TYR A 34 15.41 15.28 -6.61
CA TYR A 34 16.70 14.77 -6.14
C TYR A 34 16.72 13.23 -6.09
N ALA A 35 15.66 12.58 -5.69
CA ALA A 35 15.57 11.13 -5.69
C ALA A 35 15.71 10.55 -7.10
N VAL A 36 15.02 11.12 -8.08
CA VAL A 36 15.11 10.72 -9.50
C VAL A 36 16.53 10.92 -10.02
N GLU A 37 17.14 12.10 -9.79
CA GLU A 37 18.51 12.38 -10.25
C GLU A 37 19.54 11.40 -9.66
N ARG A 38 19.40 11.03 -8.39
CA ARG A 38 20.29 10.02 -7.76
C ARG A 38 20.18 8.65 -8.40
N ILE A 39 18.97 8.25 -8.82
CA ILE A 39 18.81 6.99 -9.56
C ILE A 39 19.40 7.10 -10.95
N LEU A 40 19.13 8.18 -11.70
CA LEU A 40 19.69 8.40 -13.03
C LEU A 40 21.24 8.39 -13.01
N GLU A 41 21.83 9.11 -12.05
CA GLU A 41 23.28 9.12 -11.84
C GLU A 41 23.81 7.70 -11.54
N ARG A 42 23.11 6.92 -10.72
CA ARG A 42 23.47 5.55 -10.39
C ARG A 42 23.39 4.62 -11.61
N VAL A 43 22.33 4.75 -12.43
CA VAL A 43 22.18 3.94 -13.66
C VAL A 43 23.28 4.25 -14.69
N GLN A 44 23.62 5.54 -14.84
CA GLN A 44 24.63 5.97 -15.83
C GLN A 44 26.07 5.61 -15.42
N ASN A 45 26.38 5.69 -14.13
CA ASN A 45 27.76 5.61 -13.65
C ASN A 45 28.10 4.29 -12.94
N SER A 46 27.11 3.40 -12.72
CA SER A 46 27.32 2.18 -11.95
C SER A 46 26.28 1.13 -12.27
N ASN A 47 26.63 -0.15 -12.09
CA ASN A 47 25.69 -1.27 -12.10
C ASN A 47 25.19 -1.66 -10.70
N LYS A 48 25.50 -0.85 -9.66
CA LYS A 48 25.08 -1.15 -8.30
C LYS A 48 23.60 -0.79 -8.10
N ASN A 49 22.91 -1.58 -7.32
CA ASN A 49 21.53 -1.33 -6.87
C ASN A 49 21.44 -0.12 -5.93
N GLY A 50 20.22 0.26 -5.57
CA GLY A 50 19.97 1.30 -4.57
C GLY A 50 18.52 1.36 -4.15
N TYR A 51 18.23 2.13 -3.10
CA TYR A 51 16.86 2.39 -2.72
C TYR A 51 16.61 3.84 -2.30
N ILE A 52 15.36 4.24 -2.37
CA ILE A 52 14.85 5.55 -1.96
C ILE A 52 13.99 5.34 -0.71
N TRP A 53 14.31 6.09 0.34
CA TRP A 53 13.55 6.10 1.58
C TRP A 53 12.68 7.35 1.66
N HIS A 54 11.46 7.24 1.17
CA HIS A 54 10.46 8.30 1.21
C HIS A 54 9.27 7.86 2.06
N THR A 55 8.86 8.72 2.99
CA THR A 55 7.72 8.44 3.88
C THR A 55 6.43 8.20 3.10
N THR A 56 5.45 7.60 3.74
CA THR A 56 4.08 7.48 3.21
C THR A 56 3.52 8.88 2.92
N GLY A 57 2.72 9.03 1.87
CA GLY A 57 2.20 10.34 1.45
C GLY A 57 3.19 11.25 0.70
N ALA A 58 4.46 10.85 0.53
CA ALA A 58 5.47 11.62 -0.21
C ALA A 58 5.37 11.49 -1.74
N GLY A 59 4.34 10.84 -2.28
CA GLY A 59 4.17 10.64 -3.72
C GLY A 59 5.22 9.71 -4.33
N LYS A 60 5.52 8.58 -3.66
CA LYS A 60 6.46 7.55 -4.15
C LYS A 60 6.07 7.05 -5.54
N THR A 61 4.78 6.81 -5.78
CA THR A 61 4.23 6.34 -7.06
C THR A 61 4.59 7.28 -8.22
N LEU A 62 4.37 8.59 -8.05
CA LEU A 62 4.75 9.59 -9.05
C LEU A 62 6.27 9.64 -9.27
N THR A 63 7.05 9.57 -8.19
CA THR A 63 8.52 9.64 -8.25
C THR A 63 9.08 8.41 -8.98
N SER A 64 8.61 7.22 -8.65
CA SER A 64 9.06 5.96 -9.23
C SER A 64 8.63 5.83 -10.70
N PHE A 65 7.42 6.27 -11.03
CA PHE A 65 6.95 6.31 -12.43
C PHE A 65 7.81 7.26 -13.27
N LYS A 66 8.05 8.50 -12.79
CA LYS A 66 8.93 9.45 -13.52
C LYS A 66 10.35 8.93 -13.64
N THR A 67 10.85 8.21 -12.62
CA THR A 67 12.14 7.52 -12.70
C THR A 67 12.13 6.50 -13.83
N ALA A 68 11.09 5.67 -13.93
CA ALA A 68 10.98 4.67 -14.99
C ALA A 68 10.97 5.30 -16.38
N GLN A 69 10.22 6.40 -16.57
CA GLN A 69 10.21 7.15 -17.82
C GLN A 69 11.61 7.61 -18.21
N LEU A 70 12.28 8.35 -17.33
CA LEU A 70 13.60 8.93 -17.64
C LEU A 70 14.70 7.87 -17.78
N VAL A 71 14.64 6.79 -17.03
CA VAL A 71 15.56 5.65 -17.18
C VAL A 71 15.35 4.97 -18.53
N SER A 72 14.11 4.84 -19.02
CA SER A 72 13.83 4.23 -20.33
C SER A 72 14.36 5.01 -21.53
N GLU A 73 14.63 6.30 -21.34
CA GLU A 73 15.23 7.17 -22.35
C GLU A 73 16.77 7.06 -22.41
N ILE A 74 17.40 6.42 -21.42
CA ILE A 74 18.87 6.24 -21.40
C ILE A 74 19.28 5.21 -22.46
N ASP A 75 20.28 5.55 -23.27
CA ASP A 75 20.84 4.64 -24.25
C ASP A 75 21.45 3.40 -23.59
N GLY A 76 21.20 2.24 -24.18
CA GLY A 76 21.68 0.95 -23.68
C GLY A 76 20.78 0.31 -22.61
N ILE A 77 19.66 0.93 -22.22
CA ILE A 77 18.63 0.30 -21.41
C ILE A 77 17.58 -0.34 -22.34
N ASP A 78 17.44 -1.65 -22.24
CA ASP A 78 16.49 -2.41 -23.07
C ASP A 78 15.07 -2.41 -22.50
N LYS A 79 14.96 -2.59 -21.17
CA LYS A 79 13.66 -2.66 -20.47
C LYS A 79 13.73 -2.00 -19.11
N VAL A 80 12.64 -1.32 -18.74
CA VAL A 80 12.38 -0.83 -17.39
C VAL A 80 11.12 -1.52 -16.88
N MET A 81 11.24 -2.27 -15.80
CA MET A 81 10.13 -3.01 -15.22
C MET A 81 9.75 -2.37 -13.88
N PHE A 82 8.50 -1.93 -13.78
CA PHE A 82 7.93 -1.51 -12.53
C PHE A 82 7.24 -2.69 -11.88
N VAL A 83 7.75 -3.11 -10.72
CA VAL A 83 7.31 -4.33 -10.04
C VAL A 83 6.62 -3.93 -8.74
N VAL A 84 5.36 -4.29 -8.61
CA VAL A 84 4.54 -4.02 -7.44
C VAL A 84 4.13 -5.33 -6.77
N ASP A 85 3.76 -5.26 -5.49
CA ASP A 85 3.11 -6.39 -4.83
C ASP A 85 1.66 -6.54 -5.35
N ARG A 86 1.12 -7.76 -5.34
CA ARG A 86 -0.24 -8.05 -5.76
C ARG A 86 -1.27 -7.29 -4.91
N HIS A 87 -0.99 -7.13 -3.61
CA HIS A 87 -1.87 -6.40 -2.69
C HIS A 87 -1.88 -4.89 -2.92
N ASP A 88 -0.84 -4.34 -3.53
CA ASP A 88 -0.73 -2.92 -3.86
C ASP A 88 -1.35 -2.58 -5.23
N LEU A 89 -1.63 -3.59 -6.05
CA LEU A 89 -2.40 -3.47 -7.29
C LEU A 89 -3.90 -3.46 -7.00
N ASP A 90 -4.33 -2.69 -6.02
CA ASP A 90 -5.74 -2.36 -5.88
C ASP A 90 -6.21 -1.49 -7.06
N THR A 91 -7.53 -1.35 -7.20
CA THR A 91 -8.13 -0.54 -8.27
C THR A 91 -7.62 0.90 -8.28
N GLN A 92 -7.19 1.44 -7.15
CA GLN A 92 -6.66 2.80 -7.04
C GLN A 92 -5.25 2.89 -7.62
N THR A 93 -4.35 2.00 -7.23
CA THR A 93 -2.97 1.96 -7.72
C THR A 93 -2.94 1.65 -9.22
N GLN A 94 -3.78 0.72 -9.69
CA GLN A 94 -3.94 0.48 -11.14
C GLN A 94 -4.40 1.74 -11.87
N SER A 95 -5.40 2.44 -11.36
CA SER A 95 -5.90 3.66 -11.99
C SER A 95 -4.89 4.80 -11.99
N GLU A 96 -4.03 4.90 -10.97
CA GLU A 96 -2.93 5.86 -10.94
C GLU A 96 -1.88 5.57 -12.02
N TYR A 97 -1.47 4.30 -12.18
CA TYR A 97 -0.51 3.94 -13.23
C TYR A 97 -1.09 4.07 -14.64
N GLU A 98 -2.34 3.66 -14.85
CA GLU A 98 -3.05 3.88 -16.12
C GLU A 98 -3.23 5.36 -16.43
N ALA A 99 -3.39 6.21 -15.41
CA ALA A 99 -3.49 7.66 -15.60
C ALA A 99 -2.15 8.31 -15.98
N PHE A 100 -1.02 7.67 -15.65
CA PHE A 100 0.30 8.15 -16.06
C PHE A 100 0.75 7.58 -17.42
N GLU A 101 0.40 6.34 -17.73
CA GLU A 101 0.74 5.69 -18.99
C GLU A 101 -0.37 4.70 -19.39
N PRO A 102 -1.29 5.11 -20.27
CA PRO A 102 -2.40 4.26 -20.71
C PRO A 102 -1.92 2.97 -21.37
N GLY A 103 -2.47 1.84 -20.91
CA GLY A 103 -2.10 0.51 -21.40
C GLY A 103 -0.79 -0.04 -20.85
N ALA A 104 -0.15 0.64 -19.87
CA ALA A 104 1.06 0.12 -19.21
C ALA A 104 0.75 -0.94 -18.16
N VAL A 105 -0.42 -0.86 -17.52
CA VAL A 105 -0.85 -1.84 -16.52
C VAL A 105 -1.44 -3.06 -17.19
N ASP A 106 -0.90 -4.22 -16.87
CA ASP A 106 -1.48 -5.49 -17.25
C ASP A 106 -2.57 -5.86 -16.24
N GLY A 107 -3.79 -5.37 -16.50
CA GLY A 107 -4.97 -5.64 -15.66
C GLY A 107 -5.51 -7.06 -15.75
N THR A 108 -4.92 -7.93 -16.57
CA THR A 108 -5.34 -9.31 -16.73
C THR A 108 -4.47 -10.24 -15.87
N ASP A 109 -5.07 -11.26 -15.26
CA ASP A 109 -4.33 -12.35 -14.57
C ASP A 109 -3.53 -13.23 -15.55
N ASN A 110 -3.35 -12.80 -16.79
CA ASN A 110 -2.76 -13.58 -17.86
C ASN A 110 -1.26 -13.34 -18.00
N THR A 111 -0.45 -14.26 -17.49
CA THR A 111 1.02 -14.26 -17.67
C THR A 111 1.47 -14.21 -19.13
N TYR A 112 0.64 -14.64 -20.08
CA TYR A 112 0.96 -14.62 -21.51
C TYR A 112 1.09 -13.19 -22.06
N GLU A 113 0.26 -12.26 -21.62
CA GLU A 113 0.36 -10.86 -22.05
C GLU A 113 1.65 -10.20 -21.54
N LEU A 114 2.05 -10.51 -20.29
CA LEU A 114 3.35 -10.08 -19.77
C LEU A 114 4.51 -10.58 -20.66
N ILE A 115 4.48 -11.84 -21.07
CA ILE A 115 5.53 -12.41 -21.93
C ILE A 115 5.58 -11.71 -23.27
N LYS A 116 4.43 -11.42 -23.89
CA LYS A 116 4.32 -10.69 -25.15
C LYS A 116 4.95 -9.28 -25.04
N ARG A 117 4.69 -8.56 -23.95
CA ARG A 117 5.29 -7.24 -23.66
C ARG A 117 6.79 -7.34 -23.42
N LEU A 118 7.24 -8.35 -22.65
CA LEU A 118 8.65 -8.60 -22.40
C LEU A 118 9.43 -8.88 -23.67
N SER A 119 8.83 -9.60 -24.64
CA SER A 119 9.42 -9.94 -25.93
C SER A 119 9.23 -8.86 -26.99
N GLY A 120 8.28 -7.94 -26.81
CA GLY A 120 7.95 -6.85 -27.75
C GLY A 120 8.80 -5.60 -27.58
N ASP A 121 8.37 -4.50 -28.21
CA ASP A 121 9.11 -3.23 -28.25
C ASP A 121 8.86 -2.30 -27.05
N SER A 122 7.86 -2.60 -26.23
CA SER A 122 7.53 -1.78 -25.04
C SER A 122 8.72 -1.69 -24.10
N LYS A 123 9.23 -0.48 -23.85
CA LYS A 123 10.37 -0.27 -22.95
C LYS A 123 9.94 -0.31 -21.48
N ILE A 124 8.78 0.23 -21.15
CA ILE A 124 8.23 0.27 -19.77
C ILE A 124 7.18 -0.82 -19.63
N ILE A 125 7.28 -1.60 -18.56
CA ILE A 125 6.37 -2.69 -18.23
C ILE A 125 6.02 -2.63 -16.75
N ILE A 126 4.72 -2.62 -16.44
CA ILE A 126 4.23 -2.67 -15.06
C ILE A 126 3.68 -4.07 -14.82
N THR A 127 4.12 -4.72 -13.76
CA THR A 127 3.73 -6.09 -13.43
C THR A 127 3.79 -6.37 -11.93
N THR A 128 3.19 -7.46 -11.50
CA THR A 128 3.37 -7.95 -10.12
C THR A 128 4.57 -8.88 -10.02
N ILE A 129 5.16 -8.93 -8.82
CA ILE A 129 6.28 -9.85 -8.55
C ILE A 129 5.87 -11.31 -8.77
N GLN A 130 4.63 -11.68 -8.44
CA GLN A 130 4.08 -13.03 -8.59
C GLN A 130 3.95 -13.42 -10.07
N LYS A 131 3.40 -12.52 -10.93
CA LYS A 131 3.32 -12.76 -12.37
C LYS A 131 4.69 -12.91 -13.01
N LEU A 132 5.64 -12.02 -12.63
CA LEU A 132 7.00 -12.09 -13.12
C LEU A 132 7.66 -13.40 -12.70
N ASN A 133 7.55 -13.80 -11.43
CA ASN A 133 8.08 -15.06 -10.94
C ASN A 133 7.46 -16.26 -11.67
N CYS A 134 6.14 -16.26 -11.90
CA CYS A 134 5.46 -17.30 -12.69
C CYS A 134 5.98 -17.36 -14.13
N ALA A 135 6.20 -16.20 -14.79
CA ALA A 135 6.71 -16.15 -16.14
C ALA A 135 8.12 -16.74 -16.30
N ILE A 136 9.00 -16.49 -15.32
CA ILE A 136 10.42 -16.92 -15.38
C ILE A 136 10.65 -18.33 -14.86
N THR A 137 9.75 -18.87 -14.01
CA THR A 137 9.95 -20.21 -13.38
C THR A 137 9.25 -21.32 -14.14
N LYS A 138 8.16 -21.07 -14.88
CA LYS A 138 7.48 -22.09 -15.64
C LYS A 138 8.20 -22.37 -16.97
N ASP A 139 8.62 -23.62 -17.19
CA ASP A 139 9.36 -24.05 -18.39
C ASP A 139 8.65 -23.70 -19.70
N TYR A 140 7.32 -23.77 -19.73
CA TYR A 140 6.51 -23.39 -20.89
C TYR A 140 6.76 -21.95 -21.33
N TYR A 141 6.94 -21.02 -20.41
CA TYR A 141 7.13 -19.61 -20.67
C TYR A 141 8.61 -19.23 -20.86
N ASN A 142 9.50 -19.90 -20.15
CA ASN A 142 10.93 -19.60 -20.10
C ASN A 142 11.58 -19.56 -21.51
N LYS A 143 11.15 -20.45 -22.42
CA LYS A 143 11.66 -20.49 -23.79
C LYS A 143 11.45 -19.19 -24.58
N TYR A 144 10.40 -18.42 -24.28
CA TYR A 144 10.12 -17.14 -24.94
C TYR A 144 10.91 -15.98 -24.32
N LEU A 145 11.47 -16.17 -23.14
CA LEU A 145 12.16 -15.15 -22.37
C LEU A 145 13.69 -15.26 -22.44
N GLN A 146 14.26 -16.18 -23.26
CA GLN A 146 15.71 -16.39 -23.35
C GLN A 146 16.45 -15.14 -23.85
N GLU A 147 15.89 -14.39 -24.78
CA GLU A 147 16.52 -13.17 -25.30
C GLU A 147 16.58 -12.07 -24.23
N ILE A 148 15.51 -11.86 -23.47
CA ILE A 148 15.47 -10.80 -22.46
C ILE A 148 16.38 -11.10 -21.29
N ARG A 149 16.72 -12.34 -21.05
CA ARG A 149 17.61 -12.77 -19.95
C ARG A 149 18.96 -12.02 -19.94
N HIS A 150 19.45 -11.67 -21.12
CA HIS A 150 20.76 -11.03 -21.31
C HIS A 150 20.68 -9.53 -21.57
N LYS A 151 19.48 -9.00 -21.77
CA LYS A 151 19.24 -7.56 -21.98
C LYS A 151 19.49 -6.77 -20.70
N LYS A 152 19.83 -5.49 -20.84
CA LYS A 152 19.96 -4.58 -19.71
C LYS A 152 18.59 -4.22 -19.19
N VAL A 153 18.25 -4.75 -18.03
CA VAL A 153 16.95 -4.56 -17.38
C VAL A 153 17.12 -3.74 -16.11
N ILE A 154 16.32 -2.69 -15.98
CA ILE A 154 16.20 -1.94 -14.74
C ILE A 154 14.87 -2.32 -14.10
N MET A 155 14.90 -2.75 -12.83
CA MET A 155 13.68 -3.02 -12.08
C MET A 155 13.48 -2.00 -10.97
N ILE A 156 12.29 -1.47 -10.88
CA ILE A 156 11.86 -0.53 -9.84
C ILE A 156 10.79 -1.23 -9.01
N PHE A 157 11.06 -1.41 -7.72
CA PHE A 157 10.13 -2.04 -6.77
C PHE A 157 9.49 -0.97 -5.90
N ASP A 158 8.16 -0.92 -5.89
CA ASP A 158 7.43 -0.11 -4.91
C ASP A 158 7.17 -0.93 -3.63
N GLU A 159 7.05 -0.24 -2.49
CA GLU A 159 6.88 -0.82 -1.15
C GLU A 159 7.82 -2.02 -0.88
N CYS A 160 9.09 -1.85 -1.20
CA CYS A 160 10.10 -2.91 -1.24
C CYS A 160 10.47 -3.54 0.12
N HIS A 161 9.79 -3.14 1.20
CA HIS A 161 9.99 -3.68 2.55
C HIS A 161 9.16 -4.93 2.85
N ARG A 162 8.27 -5.37 1.96
CA ARG A 162 7.39 -6.50 2.22
C ARG A 162 8.13 -7.83 2.12
N SER A 163 7.83 -8.75 3.04
CA SER A 163 8.52 -10.04 3.26
C SER A 163 8.44 -11.02 2.10
N HIS A 164 7.46 -10.89 1.21
CA HIS A 164 7.25 -11.80 0.08
C HIS A 164 8.30 -11.72 -1.03
N PHE A 165 9.24 -10.78 -0.93
CA PHE A 165 10.32 -10.65 -1.91
C PHE A 165 11.37 -11.78 -1.85
N GLY A 166 11.44 -12.59 -0.78
CA GLY A 166 12.52 -13.53 -0.55
C GLY A 166 12.82 -14.49 -1.71
N ASP A 167 11.92 -15.42 -2.01
CA ASP A 167 12.16 -16.45 -3.03
C ASP A 167 11.87 -15.95 -4.44
N CYS A 168 10.83 -15.15 -4.64
CA CYS A 168 10.54 -14.51 -5.93
C CYS A 168 11.71 -13.62 -6.34
N HIS A 169 12.25 -12.80 -5.44
CA HIS A 169 13.40 -11.94 -5.70
C HIS A 169 14.65 -12.76 -6.09
N LYS A 170 14.94 -13.85 -5.35
CA LYS A 170 16.07 -14.73 -5.69
C LYS A 170 15.93 -15.32 -7.10
N ASN A 171 14.73 -15.77 -7.49
CA ASN A 171 14.46 -16.30 -8.81
C ASN A 171 14.68 -15.24 -9.90
N ILE A 172 14.20 -14.00 -9.68
CA ILE A 172 14.35 -12.88 -10.60
C ILE A 172 15.83 -12.54 -10.80
N VAL A 173 16.59 -12.38 -9.72
CA VAL A 173 18.04 -12.06 -9.78
C VAL A 173 18.83 -13.20 -10.45
N LYS A 174 18.45 -14.45 -10.25
CA LYS A 174 19.07 -15.61 -10.91
C LYS A 174 18.75 -15.68 -12.41
N PHE A 175 17.54 -15.23 -12.80
CA PHE A 175 17.09 -15.29 -14.18
C PHE A 175 17.77 -14.22 -15.05
N PHE A 176 17.76 -12.96 -14.63
CA PHE A 176 18.31 -11.84 -15.42
C PHE A 176 19.81 -11.68 -15.16
N THR A 177 20.63 -11.78 -16.20
CA THR A 177 22.10 -11.71 -16.06
C THR A 177 22.64 -10.28 -16.06
N ASN A 178 21.87 -9.29 -16.55
CA ASN A 178 22.25 -7.88 -16.61
C ASN A 178 21.12 -7.02 -15.98
N LEU A 179 20.94 -7.22 -14.69
CA LEU A 179 19.88 -6.61 -13.88
C LEU A 179 20.42 -5.54 -12.94
N GLN A 180 19.72 -4.42 -12.85
CA GLN A 180 19.93 -3.42 -11.80
C GLN A 180 18.59 -3.10 -11.13
N ILE A 181 18.57 -3.02 -9.79
CA ILE A 181 17.37 -2.96 -9.01
C ILE A 181 17.33 -1.70 -8.17
N PHE A 182 16.18 -1.03 -8.16
CA PHE A 182 15.91 0.12 -7.30
C PHE A 182 14.64 -0.13 -6.47
N GLY A 183 14.73 0.11 -5.15
CA GLY A 183 13.59 -0.01 -4.24
C GLY A 183 13.05 1.34 -3.81
N PHE A 184 11.73 1.47 -3.69
CA PHE A 184 11.08 2.60 -3.02
C PHE A 184 10.37 2.08 -1.77
N THR A 185 10.57 2.73 -0.63
CA THR A 185 9.92 2.34 0.62
C THR A 185 9.78 3.52 1.59
N GLY A 186 8.71 3.52 2.35
CA GLY A 186 8.52 4.41 3.50
C GLY A 186 9.13 3.86 4.79
N THR A 187 9.33 2.55 4.85
CA THR A 187 9.70 1.80 6.05
C THR A 187 10.78 0.75 5.77
N PRO A 188 12.06 1.16 5.58
CA PRO A 188 13.14 0.22 5.36
C PRO A 188 13.30 -0.78 6.51
N ILE A 189 13.71 -2.01 6.18
CA ILE A 189 14.07 -3.05 7.15
C ILE A 189 15.55 -2.85 7.52
N PHE A 190 15.79 -2.60 8.81
CA PHE A 190 17.13 -2.51 9.39
C PHE A 190 17.46 -3.77 10.20
N VAL A 191 18.72 -3.92 10.61
CA VAL A 191 19.18 -5.07 11.41
C VAL A 191 18.35 -5.25 12.68
N ASP A 192 17.99 -4.14 13.35
CA ASP A 192 17.25 -4.16 14.62
C ASP A 192 15.79 -4.65 14.47
N ASN A 193 15.23 -4.61 13.27
CA ASN A 193 13.84 -4.98 13.01
C ASN A 193 13.67 -6.10 11.96
N ALA A 194 14.75 -6.74 11.55
CA ALA A 194 14.77 -7.72 10.47
C ALA A 194 14.19 -9.11 10.83
N LYS A 195 13.70 -9.39 12.03
CA LYS A 195 12.98 -10.63 12.48
C LYS A 195 13.24 -11.88 11.60
N GLN A 196 14.50 -12.23 11.30
CA GLN A 196 14.94 -13.31 10.39
C GLN A 196 14.82 -13.02 8.87
N GLU A 197 14.46 -11.80 8.48
CA GLU A 197 14.41 -11.36 7.09
C GLU A 197 15.70 -10.63 6.70
N HIS A 198 15.93 -10.49 5.39
CA HIS A 198 17.01 -9.67 4.88
C HIS A 198 16.72 -8.19 5.10
N THR A 199 17.75 -7.42 5.44
CA THR A 199 17.62 -5.97 5.51
C THR A 199 17.41 -5.35 4.12
N THR A 200 16.77 -4.17 4.07
CA THR A 200 16.61 -3.43 2.79
C THR A 200 17.96 -3.17 2.12
N THR A 201 19.00 -2.91 2.90
CA THR A 201 20.36 -2.68 2.38
C THR A 201 21.00 -3.95 1.79
N GLU A 202 20.74 -5.13 2.37
CA GLU A 202 21.21 -6.40 1.81
C GLU A 202 20.58 -6.70 0.44
N VAL A 203 19.31 -6.38 0.26
CA VAL A 203 18.56 -6.67 -0.97
C VAL A 203 18.79 -5.61 -2.05
N PHE A 204 18.70 -4.33 -1.68
CA PHE A 204 18.72 -3.21 -2.62
C PHE A 204 20.00 -2.38 -2.60
N GLY A 205 20.93 -2.63 -1.68
CA GLY A 205 22.18 -1.88 -1.57
C GLY A 205 22.03 -0.55 -0.84
N GLU A 206 22.67 0.51 -1.32
CA GLU A 206 22.80 1.80 -0.67
C GLU A 206 21.51 2.64 -0.75
N CYS A 207 21.19 3.36 0.36
CA CYS A 207 20.15 4.39 0.36
C CYS A 207 20.63 5.63 -0.43
N LEU A 208 20.01 5.88 -1.58
CA LEU A 208 20.41 6.97 -2.48
C LEU A 208 19.83 8.33 -2.08
N HIS A 209 18.61 8.34 -1.51
CA HIS A 209 17.95 9.55 -1.06
C HIS A 209 17.00 9.24 0.09
N ARG A 210 16.84 10.22 1.01
CA ARG A 210 15.94 10.13 2.18
C ARG A 210 15.03 11.34 2.23
N TYR A 211 13.76 11.09 2.48
CA TYR A 211 12.76 12.10 2.81
C TYR A 211 11.81 11.51 3.86
N LEU A 212 12.06 11.85 5.12
CA LEU A 212 11.43 11.21 6.27
C LEU A 212 10.14 11.94 6.65
N ILE A 213 9.34 11.34 7.52
CA ILE A 213 8.09 11.92 8.00
C ILE A 213 8.31 13.31 8.64
N LYS A 214 9.41 13.49 9.38
CA LYS A 214 9.77 14.79 9.98
C LYS A 214 10.01 15.88 8.93
N ASP A 215 10.65 15.50 7.81
CA ASP A 215 10.95 16.41 6.71
C ASP A 215 9.65 16.76 5.97
N ALA A 216 8.77 15.77 5.77
CA ALA A 216 7.48 15.95 5.13
C ALA A 216 6.51 16.83 5.95
N ILE A 217 6.56 16.74 7.28
CA ILE A 217 5.80 17.62 8.19
C ILE A 217 6.39 19.04 8.16
N ALA A 218 7.72 19.17 8.19
CA ALA A 218 8.40 20.46 8.14
C ALA A 218 8.13 21.23 6.82
N ASP A 219 8.00 20.48 5.72
CA ASP A 219 7.66 21.02 4.39
C ASP A 219 6.14 21.18 4.18
N GLU A 220 5.30 20.92 5.19
CA GLU A 220 3.83 20.96 5.13
C GLU A 220 3.23 20.05 4.04
N ASN A 221 3.97 19.01 3.63
CA ASN A 221 3.51 18.01 2.67
C ASN A 221 2.67 16.90 3.33
N VAL A 222 2.88 16.69 4.62
CA VAL A 222 2.14 15.77 5.48
C VAL A 222 1.70 16.54 6.71
N LEU A 223 0.47 16.35 7.14
CA LEU A 223 -0.05 16.96 8.37
C LEU A 223 0.67 16.37 9.59
N GLY A 224 0.92 17.24 10.57
CA GLY A 224 1.36 16.77 11.89
C GLY A 224 0.29 15.91 12.55
N PHE A 225 0.69 14.98 13.41
CA PHE A 225 -0.21 14.11 14.14
C PHE A 225 0.13 14.15 15.64
N LEU A 226 -0.90 13.89 16.45
CA LEU A 226 -0.80 13.76 17.89
C LEU A 226 -1.01 12.30 18.29
N VAL A 227 -0.14 11.77 19.12
CA VAL A 227 -0.29 10.42 19.70
C VAL A 227 -0.72 10.55 21.15
N GLU A 228 -1.87 10.00 21.47
CA GLU A 228 -2.39 9.92 22.84
C GLU A 228 -2.42 8.46 23.29
N TYR A 229 -1.92 8.18 24.48
CA TYR A 229 -1.95 6.85 25.08
C TYR A 229 -3.04 6.79 26.12
N TYR A 230 -3.98 5.85 25.95
CA TYR A 230 -4.97 5.54 26.97
C TYR A 230 -4.47 4.38 27.82
N LYS A 231 -4.20 4.63 29.10
CA LYS A 231 -3.81 3.60 30.08
C LYS A 231 -5.07 3.10 30.80
N GLY A 232 -5.36 1.80 30.65
CA GLY A 232 -6.32 1.11 31.51
C GLY A 232 -5.80 0.99 32.95
N ARG A 233 -6.67 0.61 33.88
CA ARG A 233 -6.32 0.55 35.31
C ARG A 233 -5.36 -0.57 35.69
N ASP A 234 -5.05 -1.53 34.81
CA ASP A 234 -4.22 -2.71 35.13
C ASP A 234 -3.05 -2.82 34.15
N GLU A 235 -1.81 -2.75 34.71
CA GLU A 235 -0.57 -2.76 33.92
C GLU A 235 0.13 -4.13 33.86
N SER A 236 -0.37 -5.17 34.53
CA SER A 236 0.27 -6.49 34.60
C SER A 236 -0.33 -7.48 33.61
N GLY A 237 0.23 -7.51 32.38
CA GLY A 237 -0.15 -8.46 31.34
C GLY A 237 -1.46 -8.09 30.67
N ILE A 238 -1.39 -7.33 29.56
CA ILE A 238 -2.57 -6.91 28.79
C ILE A 238 -3.22 -8.14 28.18
N ASP A 239 -4.34 -8.58 28.73
CA ASP A 239 -5.24 -9.51 28.04
C ASP A 239 -6.12 -8.72 27.08
N TYR A 240 -5.73 -8.71 25.82
CA TYR A 240 -6.48 -8.04 24.74
C TYR A 240 -7.91 -8.57 24.58
N ALA A 241 -8.17 -9.83 24.91
CA ALA A 241 -9.48 -10.47 24.77
C ALA A 241 -10.41 -10.22 25.96
N ASN A 242 -9.99 -9.45 26.98
CA ASN A 242 -10.81 -9.15 28.13
C ASN A 242 -12.01 -8.27 27.75
N GLU A 243 -13.22 -8.80 27.89
CA GLU A 243 -14.47 -8.13 27.50
C GLU A 243 -14.73 -6.82 28.28
N ALA A 244 -14.39 -6.78 29.57
CA ALA A 244 -14.58 -5.57 30.38
C ALA A 244 -13.67 -4.44 29.88
N ARG A 245 -12.42 -4.76 29.54
CA ARG A 245 -11.47 -3.83 28.90
C ARG A 245 -11.99 -3.35 27.54
N MET A 246 -12.48 -4.25 26.72
CA MET A 246 -13.04 -3.89 25.40
C MET A 246 -14.26 -2.96 25.52
N LYS A 247 -15.14 -3.20 26.52
CA LYS A 247 -16.28 -2.33 26.81
C LYS A 247 -15.84 -0.92 27.26
N GLU A 248 -14.79 -0.82 28.06
CA GLU A 248 -14.25 0.48 28.48
C GLU A 248 -13.66 1.24 27.28
N ILE A 249 -12.90 0.57 26.39
CA ILE A 249 -12.35 1.16 25.17
C ILE A 249 -13.48 1.64 24.24
N ALA A 250 -14.49 0.80 23.99
CA ALA A 250 -15.63 1.17 23.15
C ALA A 250 -16.36 2.40 23.70
N LYS A 251 -16.60 2.47 25.02
CA LYS A 251 -17.19 3.64 25.69
C LYS A 251 -16.31 4.88 25.54
N PHE A 252 -14.99 4.72 25.71
CA PHE A 252 -14.03 5.81 25.54
C PHE A 252 -14.09 6.38 24.12
N ILE A 253 -14.06 5.49 23.10
CA ILE A 253 -14.19 5.89 21.69
C ILE A 253 -15.48 6.68 21.47
N LEU A 254 -16.64 6.15 21.89
CA LEU A 254 -17.94 6.81 21.71
C LEU A 254 -18.03 8.15 22.43
N THR A 255 -17.47 8.25 23.63
CA THR A 255 -17.51 9.50 24.43
C THR A 255 -16.65 10.60 23.80
N ASN A 256 -15.52 10.23 23.18
CA ASN A 256 -14.58 11.19 22.60
C ASN A 256 -14.76 11.36 21.10
N PHE A 257 -15.65 10.59 20.47
CA PHE A 257 -15.79 10.54 19.01
C PHE A 257 -16.02 11.92 18.39
N ASN A 258 -17.01 12.66 18.89
CA ASN A 258 -17.32 13.99 18.36
C ASN A 258 -16.16 14.96 18.50
N LYS A 259 -15.44 14.93 19.63
CA LYS A 259 -14.26 15.77 19.83
C LYS A 259 -13.15 15.41 18.85
N SER A 260 -12.88 14.12 18.66
CA SER A 260 -11.79 13.63 17.80
C SER A 260 -12.09 13.87 16.32
N THR A 261 -13.37 13.79 15.92
CA THR A 261 -13.79 13.88 14.51
C THR A 261 -14.39 15.24 14.13
N TYR A 262 -14.25 16.25 15.00
CA TYR A 262 -14.86 17.58 14.81
C TYR A 262 -16.36 17.50 14.49
N ASP A 263 -17.10 16.94 15.45
CA ASP A 263 -18.57 16.73 15.35
C ASP A 263 -19.02 15.96 14.09
N GLY A 264 -18.20 14.98 13.66
CA GLY A 264 -18.49 14.12 12.50
C GLY A 264 -18.14 14.77 11.14
N GLU A 265 -17.45 15.89 11.13
CA GLU A 265 -16.88 16.43 9.88
C GLU A 265 -15.89 15.43 9.26
N PHE A 266 -15.12 14.75 10.11
CA PHE A 266 -14.20 13.68 9.75
C PHE A 266 -14.73 12.33 10.17
N ASN A 267 -14.07 11.27 9.77
CA ASN A 267 -14.34 9.90 10.20
C ASN A 267 -13.11 9.29 10.90
N ALA A 268 -13.30 8.09 11.45
CA ALA A 268 -12.27 7.40 12.20
C ALA A 268 -12.10 5.95 11.74
N LEU A 269 -10.88 5.42 11.91
CA LEU A 269 -10.56 4.00 11.84
C LEU A 269 -10.32 3.45 13.25
N PHE A 270 -10.67 2.19 13.47
CA PHE A 270 -10.29 1.46 14.67
C PHE A 270 -9.55 0.18 14.28
N ALA A 271 -8.24 0.19 14.46
CA ALA A 271 -7.36 -0.94 14.18
C ALA A 271 -7.33 -1.92 15.35
N ILE A 272 -7.69 -3.17 15.08
CA ILE A 272 -7.89 -4.22 16.08
C ILE A 272 -6.92 -5.36 15.82
N GLN A 273 -6.50 -6.06 16.88
CA GLN A 273 -5.47 -7.09 16.85
C GLN A 273 -5.85 -8.31 16.00
N SER A 274 -7.11 -8.79 16.11
CA SER A 274 -7.55 -10.01 15.46
C SER A 274 -9.03 -9.97 15.07
N VAL A 275 -9.43 -10.85 14.16
CA VAL A 275 -10.83 -10.94 13.69
C VAL A 275 -11.79 -11.34 14.81
N PRO A 276 -11.51 -12.32 15.68
CA PRO A 276 -12.38 -12.60 16.82
C PRO A 276 -12.62 -11.39 17.73
N MET A 277 -11.56 -10.60 17.99
CA MET A 277 -11.71 -9.36 18.77
C MET A 277 -12.53 -8.31 18.03
N LEU A 278 -12.36 -8.17 16.71
CA LEU A 278 -13.15 -7.24 15.90
C LEU A 278 -14.64 -7.58 15.99
N ILE A 279 -15.00 -8.85 15.83
CA ILE A 279 -16.37 -9.33 15.94
C ILE A 279 -16.94 -9.01 17.33
N GLN A 280 -16.17 -9.25 18.40
CA GLN A 280 -16.55 -8.94 19.76
C GLN A 280 -16.74 -7.44 19.98
N TYR A 281 -15.81 -6.59 19.50
CA TYR A 281 -15.97 -5.13 19.51
C TYR A 281 -17.21 -4.68 18.77
N TYR A 282 -17.47 -5.24 17.59
CA TYR A 282 -18.66 -4.91 16.82
C TYR A 282 -19.95 -5.19 17.61
N LYS A 283 -20.04 -6.37 18.26
CA LYS A 283 -21.17 -6.75 19.14
C LYS A 283 -21.29 -5.78 20.33
N ILE A 284 -20.18 -5.40 20.96
CA ILE A 284 -20.16 -4.40 22.06
C ILE A 284 -20.68 -3.04 21.58
N PHE A 285 -20.23 -2.55 20.43
CA PHE A 285 -20.73 -1.31 19.87
C PHE A 285 -22.21 -1.38 19.54
N LYS A 286 -22.69 -2.50 19.02
CA LYS A 286 -24.11 -2.74 18.73
C LYS A 286 -24.96 -2.70 20.02
N GLU A 287 -24.49 -3.33 21.10
CA GLU A 287 -25.11 -3.26 22.43
C GLU A 287 -25.19 -1.82 22.99
N LEU A 288 -24.15 -1.03 22.80
CA LEU A 288 -24.09 0.36 23.25
C LEU A 288 -25.00 1.29 22.42
N ASN A 289 -25.53 0.81 21.30
CA ASN A 289 -26.44 1.50 20.39
C ASN A 289 -26.04 2.95 20.09
N PRO A 290 -24.86 3.20 19.50
CA PRO A 290 -24.37 4.55 19.26
C PRO A 290 -25.17 5.25 18.15
N LYS A 291 -25.14 6.59 18.17
CA LYS A 291 -25.73 7.40 17.10
C LYS A 291 -24.88 7.46 15.83
N ILE A 292 -23.64 7.00 15.89
CA ILE A 292 -22.69 6.99 14.78
C ILE A 292 -22.83 5.72 13.94
N LYS A 293 -22.55 5.82 12.65
CA LYS A 293 -22.59 4.71 11.70
C LYS A 293 -21.27 3.93 11.75
N ILE A 294 -21.36 2.67 12.18
CA ILE A 294 -20.19 1.79 12.36
C ILE A 294 -20.24 0.68 11.33
N GLY A 295 -19.12 0.50 10.62
CA GLY A 295 -18.90 -0.64 9.75
C GLY A 295 -17.69 -1.45 10.21
N ALA A 296 -17.53 -2.65 9.65
CA ALA A 296 -16.36 -3.47 9.91
C ALA A 296 -15.94 -4.22 8.66
N VAL A 297 -14.62 -4.36 8.48
CA VAL A 297 -14.06 -5.10 7.35
C VAL A 297 -12.83 -5.88 7.78
N PHE A 298 -12.77 -7.12 7.34
CA PHE A 298 -11.64 -8.03 7.56
C PHE A 298 -11.60 -9.10 6.48
N THR A 299 -10.44 -9.71 6.28
CA THR A 299 -10.29 -10.83 5.35
C THR A 299 -10.62 -12.14 6.07
N TYR A 300 -11.33 -13.05 5.42
CA TYR A 300 -11.56 -14.41 5.90
C TYR A 300 -11.12 -15.43 4.82
N ALA A 301 -10.95 -16.71 5.20
CA ALA A 301 -10.29 -17.71 4.35
C ALA A 301 -10.87 -17.86 2.94
N ALA A 302 -12.18 -17.73 2.76
CA ALA A 302 -12.80 -17.78 1.43
C ALA A 302 -12.46 -16.58 0.53
N ASN A 303 -12.03 -15.46 1.11
CA ASN A 303 -11.61 -14.23 0.40
C ASN A 303 -10.10 -14.00 0.53
N ALA A 304 -9.41 -14.79 1.33
CA ALA A 304 -7.95 -14.71 1.47
C ALA A 304 -7.30 -15.26 0.20
N SER A 305 -6.37 -14.51 -0.38
CA SER A 305 -5.47 -15.07 -1.39
C SER A 305 -4.54 -16.10 -0.71
N GLN A 306 -4.00 -17.07 -1.46
CA GLN A 306 -3.04 -18.06 -0.91
C GLN A 306 -1.82 -17.40 -0.22
N ASP A 307 -1.57 -16.12 -0.49
CA ASP A 307 -0.47 -15.35 0.09
C ASP A 307 -0.81 -14.82 1.50
N ASP A 308 -2.08 -14.63 1.83
CA ASP A 308 -2.52 -14.21 3.19
C ASP A 308 -2.28 -15.32 4.24
N GLU A 309 -2.25 -16.59 3.82
CA GLU A 309 -1.93 -17.73 4.70
C GLU A 309 -0.45 -17.72 5.14
N GLN A 310 0.45 -17.20 4.31
CA GLN A 310 1.90 -17.18 4.61
C GLN A 310 2.31 -15.98 5.48
N THR A 311 1.52 -14.92 5.55
CA THR A 311 1.84 -13.72 6.37
C THR A 311 1.54 -13.88 7.86
N GLY A 312 1.00 -15.02 8.29
CA GLY A 312 0.61 -15.20 9.70
C GLY A 312 -0.60 -14.39 10.14
N MET A 313 -1.23 -13.63 9.23
CA MET A 313 -2.47 -12.88 9.52
C MET A 313 -3.65 -13.81 9.79
N ASN A 314 -3.57 -15.07 9.34
CA ASN A 314 -4.59 -16.11 9.52
C ASN A 314 -4.39 -16.99 10.76
N GLN A 315 -3.47 -16.68 11.66
CA GLN A 315 -3.34 -17.45 12.91
C GLN A 315 -4.52 -17.17 13.85
N GLY A 316 -5.56 -17.98 13.75
CA GLY A 316 -6.69 -17.92 14.69
C GLY A 316 -8.08 -18.30 14.16
N TYR A 317 -8.20 -18.69 12.89
CA TYR A 317 -9.49 -19.16 12.35
C TYR A 317 -9.79 -20.60 12.77
N ALA A 318 -10.49 -20.74 13.89
CA ALA A 318 -10.90 -22.06 14.37
C ALA A 318 -12.08 -22.68 13.58
N ASN A 319 -12.83 -21.85 12.81
CA ASN A 319 -13.95 -22.31 11.96
C ASN A 319 -14.29 -21.23 10.91
N ASP A 320 -13.88 -21.42 9.67
CA ASP A 320 -14.15 -20.50 8.54
C ASP A 320 -15.64 -20.18 8.35
N LYS A 321 -16.51 -21.13 8.66
CA LYS A 321 -17.95 -20.95 8.52
C LYS A 321 -18.54 -19.99 9.55
N VAL A 322 -18.08 -20.03 10.80
CA VAL A 322 -18.55 -19.13 11.88
C VAL A 322 -18.12 -17.70 11.58
N VAL A 323 -16.92 -17.51 11.09
CA VAL A 323 -16.40 -16.18 10.70
C VAL A 323 -17.16 -15.61 9.51
N ALA A 324 -17.54 -16.44 8.54
CA ALA A 324 -18.37 -16.04 7.40
C ALA A 324 -19.79 -15.64 7.84
N ASP A 325 -20.39 -16.36 8.80
CA ASP A 325 -21.71 -16.06 9.34
C ASP A 325 -21.69 -14.72 10.13
N ASP A 326 -20.67 -14.49 10.97
CA ASP A 326 -20.47 -13.20 11.67
C ASP A 326 -20.27 -12.04 10.69
N LEU A 327 -19.48 -12.23 9.61
CA LEU A 327 -19.32 -11.22 8.58
C LEU A 327 -20.63 -10.92 7.86
N GLN A 328 -21.43 -11.96 7.55
CA GLN A 328 -22.73 -11.78 6.93
C GLN A 328 -23.71 -11.01 7.85
N GLU A 329 -23.65 -11.23 9.17
CA GLU A 329 -24.42 -10.44 10.14
C GLU A 329 -24.04 -8.96 10.09
N ILE A 330 -22.73 -8.67 10.10
CA ILE A 330 -22.19 -7.30 9.96
C ILE A 330 -22.66 -6.65 8.66
N MET A 331 -22.61 -7.40 7.54
CA MET A 331 -23.08 -6.92 6.24
C MET A 331 -24.60 -6.68 6.23
N ASN A 332 -25.39 -7.49 6.93
CA ASN A 332 -26.83 -7.30 7.03
C ASN A 332 -27.16 -6.00 7.78
N ASP A 333 -26.48 -5.72 8.89
CA ASP A 333 -26.60 -4.45 9.61
C ASP A 333 -26.21 -3.26 8.74
N TYR A 334 -25.11 -3.39 7.97
CA TYR A 334 -24.66 -2.39 7.01
C TYR A 334 -25.69 -2.16 5.90
N ASN A 335 -26.25 -3.23 5.35
CA ASN A 335 -27.30 -3.18 4.34
C ASN A 335 -28.53 -2.44 4.85
N GLN A 336 -28.93 -2.70 6.09
CA GLN A 336 -30.05 -1.99 6.72
C GLN A 336 -29.73 -0.49 6.91
N MET A 337 -28.49 -0.16 7.29
CA MET A 337 -28.03 1.21 7.55
C MET A 337 -28.03 2.07 6.28
N PHE A 338 -27.63 1.48 5.15
CA PHE A 338 -27.38 2.22 3.91
C PHE A 338 -28.31 1.86 2.74
N GLY A 339 -29.28 0.94 2.96
CA GLY A 339 -30.19 0.51 1.90
C GLY A 339 -29.51 -0.29 0.78
N THR A 340 -28.49 -1.07 1.12
CA THR A 340 -27.73 -1.92 0.21
C THR A 340 -28.12 -3.40 0.33
N SER A 341 -27.49 -4.31 -0.45
CA SER A 341 -27.80 -5.74 -0.46
C SER A 341 -26.54 -6.60 -0.62
N PHE A 342 -25.50 -6.30 0.14
CA PHE A 342 -24.24 -7.06 0.07
C PHE A 342 -24.35 -8.40 0.80
N THR A 343 -23.62 -9.38 0.27
CA THR A 343 -23.45 -10.72 0.84
C THR A 343 -21.97 -11.10 0.79
N THR A 344 -21.61 -12.17 1.50
CA THR A 344 -20.23 -12.69 1.46
C THR A 344 -19.78 -13.08 0.05
N ASP A 345 -20.69 -13.44 -0.85
CA ASP A 345 -20.38 -13.78 -2.24
C ASP A 345 -19.95 -12.55 -3.07
N ASN A 346 -20.38 -11.35 -2.69
CA ASN A 346 -19.99 -10.10 -3.36
C ASN A 346 -19.18 -9.16 -2.45
N PHE A 347 -18.29 -9.73 -1.64
CA PHE A 347 -17.44 -9.01 -0.68
C PHE A 347 -16.68 -7.83 -1.31
N SER A 348 -16.20 -7.98 -2.54
CA SER A 348 -15.48 -6.90 -3.24
C SER A 348 -16.35 -5.65 -3.40
N ALA A 349 -17.63 -5.82 -3.75
CA ALA A 349 -18.56 -4.70 -3.87
C ALA A 349 -18.85 -4.02 -2.51
N TYR A 350 -18.93 -4.80 -1.43
CA TYR A 350 -19.03 -4.29 -0.07
C TYR A 350 -17.80 -3.47 0.32
N TYR A 351 -16.61 -4.00 0.05
CA TYR A 351 -15.35 -3.31 0.30
C TYR A 351 -15.24 -1.98 -0.47
N ASP A 352 -15.64 -1.97 -1.74
CA ASP A 352 -15.63 -0.78 -2.57
C ASP A 352 -16.63 0.28 -2.06
N ASP A 353 -17.81 -0.13 -1.60
CA ASP A 353 -18.80 0.80 -1.04
C ASP A 353 -18.29 1.42 0.27
N ILE A 354 -17.68 0.64 1.17
CA ILE A 354 -17.02 1.14 2.38
C ILE A 354 -15.94 2.17 2.00
N ASN A 355 -15.09 1.84 1.05
CA ASN A 355 -14.02 2.71 0.58
C ASN A 355 -14.58 4.07 0.09
N LEU A 356 -15.64 4.05 -0.70
CA LEU A 356 -16.30 5.27 -1.18
C LEU A 356 -16.89 6.11 -0.04
N ARG A 357 -17.53 5.48 0.97
CA ARG A 357 -18.11 6.18 2.12
C ARG A 357 -17.06 6.75 3.06
N MET A 358 -15.96 6.03 3.29
CA MET A 358 -14.84 6.52 4.07
C MET A 358 -14.15 7.72 3.40
N LYS A 359 -14.06 7.73 2.08
CA LYS A 359 -13.50 8.85 1.30
C LYS A 359 -14.47 10.02 1.12
N LYS A 360 -15.76 9.86 1.45
CA LYS A 360 -16.83 10.86 1.25
C LYS A 360 -16.80 11.45 -0.17
N LYS A 361 -16.52 10.60 -1.19
CA LYS A 361 -16.30 11.06 -2.58
C LYS A 361 -17.57 11.50 -3.32
N LYS A 362 -18.73 10.99 -2.95
CA LYS A 362 -20.02 11.31 -3.58
C LYS A 362 -20.85 12.18 -2.67
N LYS A 363 -21.34 13.33 -3.16
CA LYS A 363 -22.16 14.29 -2.41
C LYS A 363 -23.46 13.70 -1.86
N ASP A 364 -24.01 12.73 -2.57
CA ASP A 364 -25.32 12.13 -2.23
C ASP A 364 -25.18 10.81 -1.45
N MET A 365 -23.95 10.43 -1.08
CA MET A 365 -23.68 9.18 -0.35
C MET A 365 -23.46 9.49 1.14
N GLU A 366 -24.26 8.88 1.98
CA GLU A 366 -24.09 8.98 3.43
C GLU A 366 -22.74 8.40 3.84
N PRO A 367 -21.94 9.14 4.64
CA PRO A 367 -20.62 8.67 5.08
C PRO A 367 -20.73 7.56 6.12
N LEU A 368 -19.67 6.78 6.26
CA LEU A 368 -19.40 5.92 7.39
C LEU A 368 -18.57 6.70 8.42
N ASP A 369 -18.95 6.64 9.70
CA ASP A 369 -18.30 7.43 10.74
C ASP A 369 -17.10 6.72 11.35
N LEU A 370 -17.27 5.44 11.71
CA LEU A 370 -16.21 4.61 12.31
C LEU A 370 -16.10 3.28 11.56
N LEU A 371 -14.91 2.93 11.12
CA LEU A 371 -14.62 1.65 10.48
C LEU A 371 -13.68 0.81 11.35
N LEU A 372 -14.14 -0.39 11.75
CA LEU A 372 -13.35 -1.38 12.45
C LEU A 372 -12.57 -2.23 11.44
N VAL A 373 -11.26 -2.40 11.66
CA VAL A 373 -10.38 -3.08 10.69
C VAL A 373 -9.40 -4.03 11.36
N VAL A 374 -9.09 -5.13 10.67
CA VAL A 374 -7.96 -6.00 10.98
C VAL A 374 -7.05 -6.07 9.75
N GLY A 375 -5.87 -5.46 9.85
CA GLY A 375 -4.85 -5.49 8.80
C GLY A 375 -5.16 -4.70 7.52
N MET A 376 -6.40 -4.36 7.25
CA MET A 376 -6.85 -3.63 6.06
C MET A 376 -6.92 -2.12 6.33
N PHE A 377 -6.85 -1.28 5.29
CA PHE A 377 -6.93 0.20 5.36
C PHE A 377 -5.85 0.90 6.19
N LEU A 378 -4.86 0.18 6.73
CA LEU A 378 -3.77 0.79 7.51
C LEU A 378 -2.61 1.24 6.62
N THR A 379 -2.53 0.73 5.40
CA THR A 379 -1.47 1.07 4.43
C THR A 379 -2.08 1.45 3.10
N GLY A 380 -1.57 2.53 2.49
CA GLY A 380 -2.00 2.95 1.15
C GLY A 380 -3.42 3.53 1.06
N PHE A 381 -4.11 3.74 2.18
CA PHE A 381 -5.47 4.26 2.17
C PHE A 381 -5.47 5.79 2.16
N ASP A 382 -5.74 6.40 1.00
CA ASP A 382 -5.89 7.84 0.87
C ASP A 382 -7.33 8.27 1.10
N ALA A 383 -7.61 8.87 2.25
CA ALA A 383 -8.93 9.39 2.63
C ALA A 383 -8.79 10.74 3.33
N LYS A 384 -9.02 11.83 2.61
CA LYS A 384 -8.93 13.22 3.11
C LYS A 384 -9.85 13.54 4.28
N LYS A 385 -10.87 12.72 4.51
CA LYS A 385 -11.84 12.88 5.61
C LYS A 385 -11.56 11.97 6.80
N LEU A 386 -10.51 11.16 6.74
CA LEU A 386 -10.03 10.36 7.87
C LEU A 386 -9.00 11.16 8.67
N ASN A 387 -9.30 11.47 9.93
CA ASN A 387 -8.39 12.24 10.80
C ASN A 387 -8.04 11.51 12.10
N THR A 388 -8.76 10.45 12.46
CA THR A 388 -8.60 9.76 13.74
C THR A 388 -8.34 8.28 13.53
N LEU A 389 -7.29 7.78 14.16
CA LEU A 389 -6.99 6.36 14.21
C LEU A 389 -6.96 5.90 15.68
N TYR A 390 -7.92 5.05 16.06
CA TYR A 390 -7.88 4.31 17.31
C TYR A 390 -7.13 2.99 17.09
N VAL A 391 -6.32 2.59 18.07
CA VAL A 391 -5.49 1.39 17.96
C VAL A 391 -5.62 0.55 19.23
N ASP A 392 -6.14 -0.68 19.07
CA ASP A 392 -6.09 -1.75 20.07
C ASP A 392 -5.37 -2.97 19.49
N LYS A 393 -4.12 -2.72 19.16
CA LYS A 393 -3.24 -3.68 18.50
C LYS A 393 -1.80 -3.35 18.86
N ASN A 394 -0.97 -4.39 19.02
CA ASN A 394 0.45 -4.19 19.13
C ASN A 394 1.01 -3.82 17.74
N LEU A 395 1.31 -2.54 17.54
CA LEU A 395 1.98 -2.03 16.34
C LEU A 395 3.47 -1.89 16.62
N GLU A 396 4.27 -2.70 15.95
CA GLU A 396 5.72 -2.63 16.03
C GLU A 396 6.30 -2.10 14.72
N TYR A 397 7.34 -1.28 14.81
CA TYR A 397 8.15 -0.79 13.70
C TYR A 397 7.35 -0.36 12.46
N HIS A 398 7.28 -1.23 11.43
CA HIS A 398 6.63 -0.93 10.16
C HIS A 398 5.14 -0.62 10.32
N GLY A 399 4.43 -1.43 11.11
CA GLY A 399 3.01 -1.24 11.34
C GLY A 399 2.70 0.11 11.99
N LEU A 400 3.57 0.58 12.91
CA LEU A 400 3.40 1.88 13.57
C LEU A 400 3.65 3.06 12.61
N LEU A 401 4.65 2.94 11.72
CA LEU A 401 4.98 4.00 10.76
C LEU A 401 4.02 4.07 9.57
N GLN A 402 3.31 2.98 9.29
CA GLN A 402 2.36 2.88 8.18
C GLN A 402 0.93 3.27 8.60
N ALA A 403 0.58 3.04 9.87
CA ALA A 403 -0.69 3.44 10.45
C ALA A 403 -0.77 4.95 10.72
#